data_8e1eb0d4bd347f4c1ad87a6e70adcbde
#
_entry.id   8e1eb0d4bd347f4c1ad87a6e70adcbde
#
_cell.length_a   1.000
_cell.length_b   1.000
_cell.length_c   1.000
_cell.angle_alpha   90.00
_cell.angle_beta   90.00
_cell.angle_gamma   90.00
#
_symmetry.space_group_name_H-M   'P 1'
#
loop_
_entity.id
_entity.type
_entity.pdbx_description
1 polymer ?
#
loop_
_entity_poly.entity_id
_entity_poly.type
_entity_poly.pdbx_seq_one_letter_code
_entity_poly.pdbx_strand_id
1 'polypeptide(L)'
;MNKKNVINKLTEIFDLXLSGVIRYTHYALMIFGPNRLPLIDFFKAQATESXAXANIAGEHITGXEGHPPLNLKNIKETFKHDISEILQESLDHERKAVGHYYSLLDMVSDKSVYLEEYARGMIGQEELHVLEVEKMLKTN
;
A
#
# COMPACT_ATOMS: atom_id res chain seq x y z
N MET A 1 8.92 0.71 23.95
CA MET A 1 8.49 1.08 22.58
C MET A 1 8.56 2.59 22.43
N ASN A 2 9.21 3.05 21.39
CA ASN A 2 9.31 4.49 21.12
C ASN A 2 8.04 4.94 20.37
N LYS A 3 7.14 5.54 21.11
CA LYS A 3 5.83 5.93 20.60
C LYS A 3 5.92 6.89 19.42
N LYS A 4 6.84 7.86 19.50
CA LYS A 4 7.01 8.83 18.42
C LYS A 4 7.46 8.16 17.12
N ASN A 5 8.40 7.22 17.21
CA ASN A 5 8.88 6.50 16.04
C ASN A 5 7.78 5.64 15.44
N VAL A 6 6.96 5.02 16.28
CA VAL A 6 5.83 4.21 15.81
C VAL A 6 4.82 5.08 15.08
N ILE A 7 4.48 6.25 15.65
CA ILE A 7 3.56 7.18 15.00
C ILE A 7 4.12 7.62 13.64
N ASN A 8 5.42 7.93 13.59
CA ASN A 8 6.04 8.35 12.33
C ASN A 8 5.95 7.23 11.27
N LYS A 9 6.21 5.98 11.68
CA LYS A 9 6.12 4.86 10.74
C LYS A 9 4.69 4.63 10.28
N LEU A 10 3.72 4.71 11.20
CA LEU A 10 2.31 4.59 10.83
C LEU A 10 1.89 5.70 9.88
N THR A 11 2.46 6.90 10.05
CA THR A 11 2.18 8.03 9.17
C THR A 11 2.69 7.76 7.76
N GLU A 12 3.88 7.16 7.64
CA GLU A 12 4.40 6.75 6.33
C GLU A 12 3.51 5.70 5.67
N ILE A 13 3.05 4.75 6.48
CA ILE A 13 2.14 3.70 5.99
C ILE A 13 0.82 4.32 5.53
N PHE A 14 0.26 5.22 6.33
CA PHE A 14 -0.98 5.93 5.99
C PHE A 14 -0.84 6.66 4.65
N ASP A 15 0.26 7.36 4.47
CA ASP A 15 0.54 8.07 3.21
C ASP A 15 0.55 7.09 2.04
N LEU A 16 1.23 6.00 2.18
CA LEU A 16 1.26 4.99 1.12
C LEU A 16 -0.11 4.41 0.81
N UNK A 17 -0.76 4.08 1.80
CA UNK A 17 -1.92 3.58 1.68
C UNK A 17 -2.81 4.41 1.07
N LEU A 18 -2.94 5.72 1.37
CA LEU A 18 -3.85 6.70 0.75
C LEU A 18 -3.40 7.07 -0.67
N SER A 19 -2.08 7.19 -0.84
CA SER A 19 -1.53 7.38 -2.19
C SER A 19 -1.92 6.23 -3.11
N GLY A 20 -2.02 5.02 -2.57
CA GLY A 20 -2.45 3.87 -3.33
C GLY A 20 -3.87 4.00 -3.86
N VAL A 21 -4.76 4.62 -3.08
CA VAL A 21 -6.13 4.86 -3.56
C VAL A 21 -6.10 5.68 -4.85
N ILE A 22 -5.33 6.75 -4.83
CA ILE A 22 -5.21 7.64 -5.98
C ILE A 22 -4.51 6.93 -7.14
N ARG A 23 -3.42 6.26 -6.84
CA ARG A 23 -2.59 5.58 -7.83
C ARG A 23 -3.37 4.49 -8.56
N TYR A 24 -4.06 3.63 -7.82
CA TYR A 24 -4.81 2.52 -8.43
C TYR A 24 -6.03 3.02 -9.20
N THR A 25 -6.69 4.06 -8.70
CA THR A 25 -7.77 4.70 -9.45
C THR A 25 -7.26 5.23 -10.78
N HIS A 26 -6.10 5.89 -10.73
CA HIS A 26 -5.48 6.45 -11.92
C HIS A 26 -5.06 5.35 -12.90
N TYR A 27 -4.45 4.27 -12.41
CA TYR A 27 -4.05 3.16 -13.27
C TYR A 27 -5.25 2.59 -14.03
N ALA A 28 -6.41 2.46 -13.34
CA ALA A 28 -7.61 1.93 -13.99
C ALA A 28 -8.04 2.80 -15.17
N LEU A 29 -7.78 4.11 -15.08
CA LEU A 29 -8.11 5.04 -16.18
C LEU A 29 -7.06 5.01 -17.27
N MET A 30 -5.80 4.86 -16.92
CA MET A 30 -4.69 5.06 -17.86
C MET A 30 -4.33 3.82 -18.65
N ILE A 31 -4.73 2.64 -18.21
CA ILE A 31 -4.29 1.41 -18.82
C ILE A 31 -4.96 1.21 -20.20
N PHE A 32 -4.15 0.93 -21.24
CA PHE A 32 -4.62 0.74 -22.61
C PHE A 32 -4.28 -0.67 -23.09
N GLY A 33 -5.01 -1.13 -24.06
CA GLY A 33 -4.70 -2.37 -24.76
C GLY A 33 -5.81 -3.40 -24.64
N PRO A 34 -5.67 -4.52 -25.36
CA PRO A 34 -6.75 -5.51 -25.45
C PRO A 34 -7.05 -6.22 -24.12
N ASN A 35 -6.11 -6.20 -23.17
CA ASN A 35 -6.33 -6.82 -21.85
C ASN A 35 -6.78 -5.83 -20.79
N ARG A 36 -7.25 -4.68 -21.22
CA ARG A 36 -7.62 -3.59 -20.32
C ARG A 36 -8.77 -3.96 -19.36
N LEU A 37 -9.83 -4.59 -19.88
CA LEU A 37 -11.05 -4.73 -19.09
C LEU A 37 -10.87 -5.52 -17.80
N PRO A 38 -10.23 -6.71 -17.80
CA PRO A 38 -10.03 -7.40 -16.52
C PRO A 38 -9.11 -6.63 -15.57
N LEU A 39 -8.16 -5.85 -16.10
CA LEU A 39 -7.25 -5.10 -15.25
C LEU A 39 -7.89 -3.87 -14.62
N ILE A 40 -8.91 -3.28 -15.28
CA ILE A 40 -9.69 -2.19 -14.67
C ILE A 40 -10.28 -2.68 -13.35
N ASP A 41 -10.92 -3.84 -13.37
CA ASP A 41 -11.54 -4.39 -12.16
C ASP A 41 -10.50 -4.69 -11.09
N PHE A 42 -9.36 -5.24 -11.50
CA PHE A 42 -8.28 -5.52 -10.57
C PHE A 42 -7.80 -4.24 -9.87
N PHE A 43 -7.54 -3.19 -10.64
CA PHE A 43 -7.02 -1.94 -10.05
C PHE A 43 -8.08 -1.22 -9.22
N LYS A 44 -9.35 -1.27 -9.64
CA LYS A 44 -10.43 -0.69 -8.82
C LYS A 44 -10.55 -1.40 -7.47
N ALA A 45 -10.42 -2.72 -7.47
CA ALA A 45 -10.45 -3.50 -6.22
C ALA A 45 -9.25 -3.13 -5.33
N GLN A 46 -8.08 -2.93 -5.94
CA GLN A 46 -6.89 -2.50 -5.20
C GLN A 46 -7.11 -1.12 -4.58
N ALA A 47 -7.76 -0.21 -5.29
CA ALA A 47 -8.05 1.13 -4.75
C ALA A 47 -8.96 1.02 -3.53
N THR A 48 -10.00 0.20 -3.61
CA THR A 48 -10.94 -0.02 -2.50
C THR A 48 -10.20 -0.59 -1.30
N GLU A 49 -9.37 -1.57 -1.53
CA GLU A 49 -8.60 -2.20 -0.44
C GLU A 49 -7.62 -1.23 0.19
N SER A 50 -6.98 -0.39 -0.61
CA SER A 50 -6.07 0.63 -0.10
C SER A 50 -6.76 1.62 0.83
N UNK A 51 -7.89 1.88 0.70
CA UNK A 51 -8.55 2.64 1.38
C UNK A 51 -8.75 2.12 2.61
N ALA A 52 -9.27 0.94 2.68
CA ALA A 52 -9.42 0.25 3.96
C ALA A 52 -8.10 0.21 4.77
N UNK A 53 -7.04 0.15 4.12
CA UNK A 53 -5.87 0.10 4.63
C UNK A 53 -5.45 1.27 5.28
N ALA A 54 -5.76 2.35 4.60
CA ALA A 54 -5.43 3.69 5.13
C ALA A 54 -6.23 4.01 6.38
N ASN A 55 -7.50 3.67 6.37
CA ASN A 55 -8.35 3.91 7.54
C ASN A 55 -7.80 3.21 8.78
N ILE A 56 -7.36 1.98 8.63
CA ILE A 56 -6.83 1.24 9.77
C ILE A 56 -5.56 1.91 10.30
N ALA A 57 -4.64 2.27 9.41
CA ALA A 57 -3.42 2.96 9.83
C ALA A 57 -3.75 4.28 10.52
N GLY A 58 -4.73 5.01 9.97
CA GLY A 58 -5.17 6.27 10.57
C GLY A 58 -5.73 6.09 11.96
N GLU A 59 -6.52 5.05 12.19
CA GLU A 59 -7.05 4.76 13.52
C GLU A 59 -5.93 4.45 14.51
N HIS A 60 -4.90 3.74 14.06
CA HIS A 60 -3.75 3.47 14.94
C HIS A 60 -2.99 4.75 15.25
N ILE A 61 -2.85 5.66 14.27
CA ILE A 61 -2.18 6.93 14.50
C ILE A 61 -2.89 7.73 15.60
N THR A 62 -4.20 7.89 15.47
CA THR A 62 -4.95 8.64 16.47
C THR A 62 -5.05 7.86 17.78
N GLY A 63 -5.03 6.59 17.73
CA GLY A 63 -4.93 5.72 18.91
C GLY A 63 -3.63 5.97 19.68
N UNK A 64 -2.49 6.36 18.92
CA UNK A 64 -1.43 6.62 19.43
C UNK A 64 -1.29 7.91 19.76
N GLU A 65 -2.33 8.76 19.70
CA GLU A 65 -2.41 10.19 19.95
C GLU A 65 -1.66 11.06 18.93
N GLY A 66 -1.43 10.50 17.75
CA GLY A 66 -0.84 11.21 16.63
C GLY A 66 -1.91 11.87 15.79
N HIS A 67 -1.49 12.42 14.65
CA HIS A 67 -2.36 13.20 13.77
C HIS A 67 -2.10 12.79 12.32
N PRO A 68 -3.05 12.10 11.66
CA PRO A 68 -2.84 11.72 10.25
C PRO A 68 -2.72 12.96 9.36
N PRO A 69 -1.78 12.95 8.43
CA PRO A 69 -1.57 14.13 7.58
C PRO A 69 -2.59 14.23 6.46
N LEU A 70 -2.75 15.45 5.94
CA LEU A 70 -3.54 15.67 4.72
C LEU A 70 -2.68 15.74 3.47
N ASN A 71 -1.40 16.09 3.61
CA ASN A 71 -0.50 16.21 2.47
C ASN A 71 0.15 14.89 2.16
N LEU A 72 -0.13 14.35 0.98
CA LEU A 72 0.45 13.09 0.54
C LEU A 72 1.76 13.33 -0.20
N LYS A 73 2.74 12.46 0.03
CA LYS A 73 4.09 12.61 -0.52
C LYS A 73 4.45 11.58 -1.59
N ASN A 74 3.67 10.52 -1.72
CA ASN A 74 4.04 9.39 -2.57
C ASN A 74 3.25 9.33 -3.87
N ILE A 75 2.82 10.47 -4.38
CA ILE A 75 2.08 10.55 -5.64
C ILE A 75 2.96 11.21 -6.69
N LYS A 76 3.18 10.50 -7.78
CA LYS A 76 4.02 10.99 -8.87
C LYS A 76 3.42 10.58 -10.20
N GLU A 77 3.25 11.54 -11.10
CA GLU A 77 2.74 11.26 -12.45
C GLU A 77 3.84 10.65 -13.31
N THR A 78 3.56 9.52 -13.96
CA THR A 78 4.54 8.85 -14.82
C THR A 78 4.11 8.75 -16.27
N PHE A 79 2.85 9.11 -16.58
CA PHE A 79 2.32 9.14 -17.95
C PHE A 79 2.40 7.79 -18.64
N LYS A 80 2.25 6.68 -17.90
CA LYS A 80 2.32 5.34 -18.48
C LYS A 80 0.94 4.85 -18.86
N HIS A 81 0.86 4.11 -19.96
CA HIS A 81 -0.37 3.45 -20.41
C HIS A 81 -0.17 1.97 -20.63
N ASP A 82 1.07 1.54 -20.80
CA ASP A 82 1.39 0.15 -21.08
C ASP A 82 1.16 -0.73 -19.87
N ILE A 83 0.50 -1.86 -20.08
CA ILE A 83 0.13 -2.77 -18.98
C ILE A 83 1.35 -3.22 -18.18
N SER A 84 2.43 -3.64 -18.85
CA SER A 84 3.62 -4.11 -18.14
C SER A 84 4.25 -3.02 -17.28
N GLU A 85 4.31 -1.79 -17.83
CA GLU A 85 4.91 -0.68 -17.09
C GLU A 85 4.06 -0.31 -15.87
N ILE A 86 2.73 -0.30 -16.05
CA ILE A 86 1.84 0.03 -14.92
C ILE A 86 1.91 -1.07 -13.86
N LEU A 87 1.92 -2.33 -14.27
CA LEU A 87 2.05 -3.44 -13.30
C LEU A 87 3.37 -3.36 -12.56
N GLN A 88 4.47 -2.99 -13.24
CA GLN A 88 5.75 -2.84 -12.56
C GLN A 88 5.73 -1.71 -11.54
N GLU A 89 5.08 -0.59 -11.87
CA GLU A 89 4.94 0.51 -10.90
C GLU A 89 4.13 0.05 -9.69
N SER A 90 3.05 -0.70 -9.93
CA SER A 90 2.22 -1.18 -8.83
C SER A 90 3.00 -2.17 -7.97
N LEU A 91 3.82 -3.02 -8.57
CA LEU A 91 4.68 -3.95 -7.83
C LEU A 91 5.66 -3.19 -6.93
N ASP A 92 6.29 -2.14 -7.47
CA ASP A 92 7.24 -1.33 -6.68
C ASP A 92 6.53 -0.68 -5.50
N HIS A 93 5.31 -0.19 -5.71
CA HIS A 93 4.51 0.41 -4.64
C HIS A 93 4.20 -0.61 -3.54
N GLU A 94 3.77 -1.82 -3.94
CA GLU A 94 3.43 -2.88 -2.97
C GLU A 94 4.67 -3.32 -2.18
N ARG A 95 5.82 -3.45 -2.84
CA ARG A 95 7.05 -3.83 -2.16
C ARG A 95 7.48 -2.78 -1.15
N LYS A 96 7.28 -1.50 -1.48
CA LYS A 96 7.57 -0.42 -0.56
C LYS A 96 6.68 -0.51 0.69
N ALA A 97 5.40 -0.82 0.48
CA ALA A 97 4.47 -1.00 1.60
C ALA A 97 4.94 -2.15 2.50
N VAL A 98 5.33 -3.28 1.91
CA VAL A 98 5.84 -4.43 2.67
C VAL A 98 7.01 -4.01 3.55
N GLY A 99 7.95 -3.24 2.98
CA GLY A 99 9.11 -2.77 3.73
C GLY A 99 8.72 -1.93 4.93
N HIS A 100 7.75 -1.05 4.76
CA HIS A 100 7.28 -0.22 5.89
C HIS A 100 6.63 -1.06 6.98
N TYR A 101 5.86 -2.08 6.61
CA TYR A 101 5.23 -2.95 7.61
C TYR A 101 6.28 -3.77 8.36
N TYR A 102 7.32 -4.24 7.67
CA TYR A 102 8.42 -4.93 8.36
C TYR A 102 9.13 -4.00 9.34
N SER A 103 9.34 -2.74 8.95
CA SER A 103 9.93 -1.76 9.86
C SER A 103 9.05 -1.54 11.09
N LEU A 104 7.74 -1.45 10.88
CA LEU A 104 6.81 -1.32 12.00
C LEU A 104 6.89 -2.54 12.91
N LEU A 105 6.92 -3.74 12.31
CA LEU A 105 7.01 -4.98 13.10
C LEU A 105 8.24 -4.95 14.00
N ASP A 106 9.39 -4.53 13.47
CA ASP A 106 10.61 -4.43 14.27
C ASP A 106 10.43 -3.49 15.46
N MET A 107 9.69 -2.41 15.27
CA MET A 107 9.49 -1.42 16.34
C MET A 107 8.59 -1.92 17.46
N VAL A 108 7.66 -2.79 17.16
CA VAL A 108 6.61 -3.17 18.11
C VAL A 108 6.70 -4.60 18.61
N SER A 109 7.57 -5.44 18.04
CA SER A 109 7.70 -6.84 18.43
C SER A 109 8.04 -6.96 19.91
N ASP A 110 7.30 -7.81 20.61
CA ASP A 110 7.45 -8.05 22.05
C ASP A 110 7.15 -6.82 22.91
N LYS A 111 6.55 -5.80 22.31
CA LYS A 111 6.22 -4.56 23.04
C LYS A 111 4.74 -4.23 22.98
N SER A 112 4.10 -4.46 21.84
CA SER A 112 2.67 -4.25 21.69
C SER A 112 2.12 -5.38 20.84
N VAL A 113 1.45 -6.33 21.49
CA VAL A 113 0.85 -7.45 20.78
C VAL A 113 -0.16 -6.94 19.74
N TYR A 114 -0.94 -5.93 20.10
CA TYR A 114 -1.94 -5.34 19.23
C TYR A 114 -1.32 -4.85 17.92
N LEU A 115 -0.26 -4.03 18.02
CA LEU A 115 0.39 -3.50 16.81
C LEU A 115 1.22 -4.56 16.10
N GLU A 116 1.78 -5.50 16.85
CA GLU A 116 2.52 -6.60 16.25
C GLU A 116 1.61 -7.45 15.36
N GLU A 117 0.42 -7.79 15.85
CA GLU A 117 -0.53 -8.57 15.07
C GLU A 117 -1.02 -7.81 13.85
N TYR A 118 -1.24 -6.50 14.02
CA TYR A 118 -1.59 -5.66 12.88
C TYR A 118 -0.50 -5.72 11.81
N ALA A 119 0.76 -5.50 12.20
CA ALA A 119 1.87 -5.50 11.23
C ALA A 119 2.00 -6.85 10.54
N ARG A 120 1.92 -7.95 11.29
CA ARG A 120 2.03 -9.29 10.72
C ARG A 120 0.93 -9.58 9.71
N GLY A 121 -0.30 -9.21 10.06
CA GLY A 121 -1.44 -9.42 9.16
C GLY A 121 -1.29 -8.65 7.86
N MET A 122 -0.81 -7.41 7.96
CA MET A 122 -0.62 -6.57 6.78
C MET A 122 0.52 -7.08 5.91
N ILE A 123 1.59 -7.61 6.52
CA ILE A 123 2.68 -8.20 5.76
C ILE A 123 2.15 -9.37 4.91
N GLY A 124 1.38 -10.26 5.53
CA GLY A 124 0.82 -11.38 4.80
C GLY A 124 -0.05 -10.94 3.63
N GLN A 125 -0.92 -9.97 3.89
CA GLN A 125 -1.83 -9.46 2.87
C GLN A 125 -1.07 -8.80 1.72
N GLU A 126 -0.08 -7.96 2.03
CA GLU A 126 0.67 -7.24 1.00
C GLU A 126 1.60 -8.17 0.23
N GLU A 127 2.18 -9.17 0.89
CA GLU A 127 3.02 -10.13 0.18
C GLU A 127 2.20 -10.96 -0.79
N LEU A 128 0.94 -11.27 -0.44
CA LEU A 128 0.04 -11.94 -1.37
C LEU A 128 -0.19 -11.07 -2.62
N HIS A 129 -0.39 -9.76 -2.44
CA HIS A 129 -0.54 -8.84 -3.58
C HIS A 129 0.72 -8.84 -4.45
N VAL A 130 1.90 -8.81 -3.83
CA VAL A 130 3.17 -8.85 -4.55
C VAL A 130 3.24 -10.10 -5.42
N LEU A 131 2.90 -11.26 -4.85
CA LEU A 131 2.91 -12.51 -5.59
C LEU A 131 1.97 -12.46 -6.80
N GLU A 132 0.77 -11.89 -6.63
CA GLU A 132 -0.19 -11.81 -7.72
C GLU A 132 0.33 -10.95 -8.87
N VAL A 133 0.91 -9.80 -8.55
CA VAL A 133 1.42 -8.90 -9.59
C VAL A 133 2.64 -9.52 -10.26
N GLU A 134 3.51 -10.19 -9.49
CA GLU A 134 4.64 -10.90 -10.09
C GLU A 134 4.18 -11.94 -11.09
N LYS A 135 3.11 -12.69 -10.76
CA LYS A 135 2.56 -13.67 -11.68
C LYS A 135 2.01 -13.02 -12.95
N MET A 136 1.36 -11.87 -12.81
CA MET A 136 0.84 -11.16 -13.97
C MET A 136 1.95 -10.67 -14.88
N LEU A 137 3.12 -10.38 -14.33
CA LEU A 137 4.26 -9.89 -15.11
C LEU A 137 5.05 -10.99 -15.77
N LYS A 138 4.87 -12.24 -15.37
CA LYS A 138 5.60 -13.34 -16.00
C LYS A 138 5.13 -13.57 -17.43
N THR A 139 6.08 -13.87 -18.30
CA THR A 139 5.79 -14.25 -19.67
C THR A 139 6.08 -15.73 -19.85
N ASN A 140 5.30 -16.36 -20.73
CA ASN A 140 5.49 -17.79 -21.03
C ASN A 140 6.47 -17.98 -22.18
#